data_8f402806b8d307884e505d5207b06f03
#
_entry.id   8f402806b8d307884e505d5207b06f03
#
_cell.length_a   1.000
_cell.length_b   1.000
_cell.length_c   1.000
_cell.angle_alpha   90.00
_cell.angle_beta   90.00
_cell.angle_gamma   90.00
#
_symmetry.space_group_name_H-M   'P 1'
#
loop_
_entity.id
_entity.type
_entity.pdbx_description
1 polymer ?
#
loop_
_entity_poly.entity_id
_entity_poly.type
_entity_poly.pdbx_seq_one_letter_code
_entity_poly.pdbx_strand_id
1 'polypeptide(L)'
;EKEELIKQGKIKRDKKESVIFRGEDNSYYLRTGELVESLEDWDFEELPDSWRVCCLGEFCDYGNCTNIDTADIADSAWILDLEDIEKDSGVVLQKVRQGERNAGSTKHRFHKGQVLYSKLRPYLNKVVLADEDGYCTSEILPLEFERNILPQYARYFLMSPAFLRYANKCSYGVKMPRLGTADGKKAIISVPPVKEQKRIIMAIELAFAQLASIAENLA
;
A
#
# COMPACT_ATOMS: atom_id res chain seq x y z
N GLU A 1 1.61 20.45 -12.64
CA GLU A 1 1.86 20.46 -11.18
C GLU A 1 3.27 19.94 -10.87
N LYS A 2 3.66 18.70 -11.27
CA LYS A 2 5.02 18.13 -11.05
C LYS A 2 6.13 19.05 -11.59
N GLU A 3 6.03 19.52 -12.86
CA GLU A 3 6.98 20.43 -13.49
C GLU A 3 7.09 21.78 -12.74
N GLU A 4 6.01 22.26 -12.16
CA GLU A 4 5.99 23.49 -11.40
C GLU A 4 6.68 23.35 -10.04
N LEU A 5 6.49 22.23 -9.39
CA LEU A 5 7.18 21.87 -8.13
C LEU A 5 8.68 21.65 -8.35
N ILE A 6 9.07 21.08 -9.49
CA ILE A 6 10.48 20.94 -9.91
C ILE A 6 11.09 22.32 -10.14
N LYS A 7 10.41 23.23 -10.87
CA LYS A 7 10.85 24.61 -11.10
C LYS A 7 10.98 25.41 -9.80
N GLN A 8 10.12 25.13 -8.81
CA GLN A 8 10.18 25.74 -7.48
C GLN A 8 11.23 25.11 -6.55
N GLY A 9 11.96 24.08 -7.01
CA GLY A 9 12.97 23.36 -6.22
C GLY A 9 12.40 22.54 -5.07
N LYS A 10 11.08 22.33 -5.03
CA LYS A 10 10.40 21.55 -3.98
C LYS A 10 10.57 20.04 -4.15
N ILE A 11 10.72 19.59 -5.38
CA ILE A 11 11.02 18.19 -5.71
C ILE A 11 12.16 18.13 -6.72
N LYS A 12 12.95 17.06 -6.68
CA LYS A 12 14.02 16.81 -7.66
C LYS A 12 13.43 16.08 -8.88
N ARG A 13 13.91 16.43 -10.07
CA ARG A 13 13.59 15.68 -11.28
C ARG A 13 14.16 14.25 -11.15
N ASP A 14 13.31 13.25 -11.40
CA ASP A 14 13.77 11.86 -11.44
C ASP A 14 14.84 11.67 -12.52
N LYS A 15 15.88 10.88 -12.21
CA LYS A 15 16.96 10.61 -13.17
C LYS A 15 16.50 9.79 -14.38
N LYS A 16 15.40 9.05 -14.24
CA LYS A 16 14.73 8.33 -15.33
C LYS A 16 13.24 8.54 -15.18
N GLU A 17 12.64 9.22 -16.13
CA GLU A 17 11.17 9.32 -16.19
C GLU A 17 10.60 7.99 -16.66
N SER A 18 9.59 7.51 -15.97
CA SER A 18 8.77 6.38 -16.38
C SER A 18 7.41 6.87 -16.86
N VAL A 19 6.90 6.28 -17.93
CA VAL A 19 5.61 6.62 -18.52
C VAL A 19 4.85 5.34 -18.82
N ILE A 20 3.61 5.25 -18.34
CA ILE A 20 2.69 4.20 -18.75
C ILE A 20 1.90 4.72 -19.94
N PHE A 21 1.84 3.92 -21.00
CA PHE A 21 1.11 4.27 -22.20
C PHE A 21 0.37 3.04 -22.75
N ARG A 22 -0.66 3.30 -23.56
CA ARG A 22 -1.42 2.25 -24.25
C ARG A 22 -0.81 2.07 -25.64
N GLY A 23 -0.47 0.83 -26.00
CA GLY A 23 0.05 0.46 -27.31
C GLY A 23 -1.05 0.41 -28.37
N GLU A 24 -0.66 0.21 -29.65
CA GLU A 24 -1.61 0.05 -30.77
C GLU A 24 -2.48 -1.20 -30.66
N ASP A 25 -2.00 -2.21 -29.94
CA ASP A 25 -2.67 -3.45 -29.57
C ASP A 25 -3.64 -3.32 -28.39
N ASN A 26 -3.84 -2.08 -27.91
CA ASN A 26 -4.61 -1.76 -26.70
C ASN A 26 -4.03 -2.25 -25.36
N SER A 27 -2.86 -2.87 -25.35
CA SER A 27 -2.18 -3.29 -24.12
C SER A 27 -1.47 -2.12 -23.45
N TYR A 28 -1.24 -2.20 -22.13
CA TYR A 28 -0.48 -1.20 -21.38
C TYR A 28 1.00 -1.57 -21.30
N TYR A 29 1.83 -0.55 -21.41
CA TYR A 29 3.29 -0.64 -21.37
C TYR A 29 3.86 0.38 -20.41
N LEU A 30 4.91 0.00 -19.67
CA LEU A 30 5.75 0.90 -18.87
C LEU A 30 7.02 1.18 -19.64
N ARG A 31 7.27 2.45 -19.97
CA ARG A 31 8.55 2.90 -20.54
C ARG A 31 9.37 3.61 -19.47
N THR A 32 10.60 3.13 -19.25
CA THR A 32 11.59 3.76 -18.36
C THR A 32 12.85 4.04 -19.15
N GLY A 33 13.00 5.26 -19.62
CA GLY A 33 14.04 5.63 -20.60
C GLY A 33 13.84 4.89 -21.93
N GLU A 34 14.77 4.02 -22.33
CA GLU A 34 14.68 3.21 -23.56
C GLU A 34 14.04 1.84 -23.32
N LEU A 35 13.89 1.42 -22.07
CA LEU A 35 13.28 0.12 -21.73
C LEU A 35 11.76 0.21 -21.79
N VAL A 36 11.13 -0.74 -22.50
CA VAL A 36 9.69 -0.89 -22.56
C VAL A 36 9.33 -2.27 -22.02
N GLU A 37 8.49 -2.31 -21.01
CA GLU A 37 8.02 -3.53 -20.36
C GLU A 37 6.49 -3.67 -20.57
N SER A 38 6.01 -4.86 -20.96
CA SER A 38 4.57 -5.14 -21.03
C SER A 38 3.98 -5.22 -19.62
N LEU A 39 2.75 -4.73 -19.47
CA LEU A 39 1.98 -4.78 -18.24
C LEU A 39 0.82 -5.81 -18.32
N GLU A 40 0.96 -6.82 -19.17
CA GLU A 40 -0.07 -7.87 -19.37
C GLU A 40 -0.45 -8.61 -18.08
N ASP A 41 0.48 -8.72 -17.12
CA ASP A 41 0.22 -9.33 -15.80
C ASP A 41 -0.80 -8.53 -14.94
N TRP A 42 -1.15 -7.32 -15.37
CA TRP A 42 -2.00 -6.38 -14.64
C TRP A 42 -3.37 -6.22 -15.31
N ASP A 43 -4.20 -7.01 -15.39
CA ASP A 43 -5.60 -7.06 -15.80
C ASP A 43 -6.29 -5.68 -16.03
N PHE A 44 -5.79 -4.90 -17.00
CA PHE A 44 -6.27 -3.55 -17.31
C PHE A 44 -7.16 -3.46 -18.55
N GLU A 45 -7.51 -4.59 -19.14
CA GLU A 45 -8.12 -4.62 -20.48
C GLU A 45 -9.43 -3.85 -20.60
N GLU A 46 -10.15 -3.61 -19.49
CA GLU A 46 -11.48 -2.97 -19.50
C GLU A 46 -11.57 -1.73 -18.58
N LEU A 47 -10.47 -1.03 -18.35
CA LEU A 47 -10.53 0.18 -17.50
C LEU A 47 -11.25 1.33 -18.24
N PRO A 48 -12.18 2.03 -17.56
CA PRO A 48 -12.83 3.21 -18.12
C PRO A 48 -11.80 4.32 -18.46
N ASP A 49 -12.04 5.09 -19.51
CA ASP A 49 -11.16 6.19 -19.96
C ASP A 49 -10.89 7.24 -18.88
N SER A 50 -11.78 7.36 -17.90
CA SER A 50 -11.62 8.28 -16.76
C SER A 50 -10.63 7.80 -15.72
N TRP A 51 -10.20 6.54 -15.74
CA TRP A 51 -9.20 6.00 -14.83
C TRP A 51 -7.79 6.32 -15.29
N ARG A 52 -6.86 6.38 -14.37
CA ARG A 52 -5.44 6.53 -14.66
C ARG A 52 -4.69 5.30 -14.18
N VAL A 53 -3.69 4.91 -14.95
CA VAL A 53 -2.76 3.83 -14.61
C VAL A 53 -1.39 4.45 -14.37
N CYS A 54 -0.77 4.15 -13.24
CA CYS A 54 0.47 4.78 -12.81
C CYS A 54 1.25 3.90 -11.83
N CYS A 55 2.50 4.23 -11.57
CA CYS A 55 3.29 3.55 -10.55
C CYS A 55 2.86 3.99 -9.14
N LEU A 56 2.80 3.05 -8.19
CA LEU A 56 2.46 3.32 -6.79
C LEU A 56 3.34 4.40 -6.17
N GLY A 57 4.64 4.38 -6.49
CA GLY A 57 5.60 5.39 -6.01
C GLY A 57 5.39 6.81 -6.53
N GLU A 58 4.45 7.04 -7.46
CA GLU A 58 4.04 8.36 -7.90
C GLU A 58 3.01 9.01 -6.96
N PHE A 59 2.34 8.20 -6.15
CA PHE A 59 1.23 8.62 -5.27
C PHE A 59 1.45 8.34 -3.80
N CYS A 60 2.48 7.62 -3.44
CA CYS A 60 2.86 7.45 -2.05
C CYS A 60 4.37 7.34 -1.87
N ASP A 61 4.82 7.71 -0.68
CA ASP A 61 6.23 7.69 -0.31
C ASP A 61 6.65 6.29 0.16
N TYR A 62 6.49 5.28 -0.74
CA TYR A 62 6.74 3.88 -0.42
C TYR A 62 8.18 3.65 0.07
N GLY A 63 8.30 3.20 1.33
CA GLY A 63 9.56 2.87 1.98
C GLY A 63 10.32 4.06 2.58
N ASN A 64 9.76 5.27 2.56
CA ASN A 64 10.27 6.41 3.31
C ASN A 64 9.63 6.43 4.70
N CYS A 65 10.31 5.87 5.70
CA CYS A 65 9.78 5.67 7.05
C CYS A 65 10.60 6.47 8.06
N THR A 66 9.91 7.05 9.05
CA THR A 66 10.56 7.70 10.20
C THR A 66 10.91 6.65 11.24
N ASN A 67 12.21 6.42 11.43
CA ASN A 67 12.72 5.49 12.44
C ASN A 67 12.78 6.14 13.82
N ILE A 68 12.27 5.46 14.83
CA ILE A 68 12.28 5.91 16.23
C ILE A 68 12.92 4.81 17.09
N ASP A 69 13.80 5.20 18.00
CA ASP A 69 14.32 4.29 19.01
C ASP A 69 13.22 3.98 20.04
N THR A 70 13.14 2.73 20.47
CA THR A 70 12.13 2.32 21.46
C THR A 70 12.26 3.01 22.80
N ALA A 71 13.46 3.50 23.16
CA ALA A 71 13.67 4.31 24.35
C ALA A 71 12.93 5.66 24.31
N ASP A 72 12.62 6.17 23.11
CA ASP A 72 11.90 7.43 22.90
C ASP A 72 10.39 7.24 22.76
N ILE A 73 9.89 6.02 22.91
CA ILE A 73 8.47 5.69 22.77
C ILE A 73 7.81 5.62 24.15
N ALA A 74 6.76 6.42 24.36
CA ALA A 74 6.01 6.41 25.60
C ALA A 74 5.31 5.06 25.84
N ASP A 75 5.23 4.61 27.09
CA ASP A 75 4.60 3.34 27.48
C ASP A 75 3.14 3.21 27.01
N SER A 76 2.44 4.32 26.93
CA SER A 76 1.04 4.36 26.45
C SER A 76 0.88 4.30 24.93
N ALA A 77 1.97 4.39 24.16
CA ALA A 77 1.90 4.40 22.70
C ALA A 77 1.54 3.02 22.14
N TRP A 78 0.72 3.02 21.07
CA TRP A 78 0.38 1.78 20.36
C TRP A 78 1.58 1.25 19.58
N ILE A 79 1.89 -0.03 19.79
CA ILE A 79 2.90 -0.78 19.04
C ILE A 79 2.19 -1.86 18.22
N LEU A 80 2.33 -1.79 16.91
CA LEU A 80 1.78 -2.76 15.97
C LEU A 80 2.90 -3.67 15.45
N ASP A 81 2.81 -4.95 15.76
CA ASP A 81 3.68 -5.97 15.18
C ASP A 81 2.87 -6.88 14.21
N LEU A 82 3.57 -7.70 13.44
CA LEU A 82 2.92 -8.52 12.40
C LEU A 82 1.93 -9.53 12.96
N GLU A 83 2.16 -10.03 14.17
CA GLU A 83 1.28 -10.98 14.84
C GLU A 83 -0.06 -10.37 15.26
N ASP A 84 -0.12 -9.05 15.43
CA ASP A 84 -1.34 -8.34 15.81
C ASP A 84 -2.30 -8.13 14.63
N ILE A 85 -1.89 -8.48 13.41
CA ILE A 85 -2.70 -8.31 12.20
C ILE A 85 -3.15 -9.68 11.69
N GLU A 86 -4.45 -9.84 11.52
CA GLU A 86 -5.02 -11.03 10.89
C GLU A 86 -4.64 -11.08 9.40
N LYS A 87 -4.28 -12.26 8.91
CA LYS A 87 -3.99 -12.46 7.48
C LYS A 87 -5.27 -12.31 6.65
N ASP A 88 -5.13 -11.84 5.42
CA ASP A 88 -6.18 -11.71 4.40
C ASP A 88 -7.31 -10.71 4.72
N SER A 89 -7.55 -10.37 5.99
CA SER A 89 -8.59 -9.43 6.41
C SER A 89 -8.04 -8.03 6.74
N GLY A 90 -6.79 -7.95 7.21
CA GLY A 90 -6.19 -6.73 7.73
C GLY A 90 -6.89 -6.22 9.00
N VAL A 91 -7.55 -7.09 9.74
CA VAL A 91 -8.12 -6.80 11.06
C VAL A 91 -6.99 -6.75 12.08
N VAL A 92 -7.01 -5.73 12.95
CA VAL A 92 -6.12 -5.65 14.11
C VAL A 92 -6.72 -6.51 15.21
N LEU A 93 -6.06 -7.62 15.54
CA LEU A 93 -6.52 -8.59 16.53
C LEU A 93 -6.42 -8.04 17.95
N GLN A 94 -5.38 -7.25 18.21
CA GLN A 94 -5.13 -6.62 19.50
C GLN A 94 -4.31 -5.34 19.34
N LYS A 95 -4.54 -4.38 20.23
CA LYS A 95 -3.73 -3.17 20.35
C LYS A 95 -2.88 -3.27 21.61
N VAL A 96 -1.60 -3.53 21.43
CA VAL A 96 -0.63 -3.66 22.51
C VAL A 96 0.10 -2.34 22.71
N ARG A 97 0.32 -1.92 23.94
CA ARG A 97 1.05 -0.71 24.30
C ARG A 97 2.53 -1.01 24.53
N GLN A 98 3.39 0.02 24.37
CA GLN A 98 4.85 -0.12 24.54
C GLN A 98 5.21 -0.71 25.90
N GLY A 99 4.59 -0.23 26.99
CA GLY A 99 4.86 -0.71 28.33
C GLY A 99 4.50 -2.19 28.58
N GLU A 100 3.57 -2.73 27.79
CA GLU A 100 3.20 -4.16 27.84
C GLU A 100 4.12 -5.02 26.97
N ARG A 101 4.50 -4.51 25.79
CA ARG A 101 5.29 -5.26 24.80
C ARG A 101 6.78 -5.28 25.09
N ASN A 102 7.32 -4.24 25.73
CA ASN A 102 8.76 -4.05 25.92
C ASN A 102 9.55 -4.21 24.59
N ALA A 103 9.10 -3.57 23.54
CA ALA A 103 9.71 -3.69 22.23
C ALA A 103 11.16 -3.17 22.27
N GLY A 104 12.13 -3.99 21.84
CA GLY A 104 13.56 -3.70 21.94
C GLY A 104 14.24 -3.31 20.64
N SER A 105 13.50 -3.16 19.54
CA SER A 105 14.06 -2.79 18.23
C SER A 105 13.45 -1.51 17.69
N THR A 106 14.23 -0.75 16.91
CA THR A 106 13.75 0.45 16.19
C THR A 106 12.42 0.21 15.53
N LYS A 107 11.51 1.16 15.63
CA LYS A 107 10.16 1.14 15.08
C LYS A 107 9.99 2.22 14.02
N HIS A 108 9.06 2.02 13.10
CA HIS A 108 8.56 3.07 12.22
C HIS A 108 7.41 3.79 12.90
N ARG A 109 7.45 5.14 12.91
CA ARG A 109 6.32 5.94 13.37
C ARG A 109 5.25 5.98 12.28
N PHE A 110 3.99 5.90 12.69
CA PHE A 110 2.84 6.11 11.81
C PHE A 110 1.80 7.03 12.45
N HIS A 111 0.94 7.60 11.60
CA HIS A 111 -0.15 8.47 11.99
C HIS A 111 -1.49 7.86 11.60
N LYS A 112 -2.53 8.26 12.32
CA LYS A 112 -3.92 7.94 11.98
C LYS A 112 -4.21 8.30 10.53
N GLY A 113 -4.87 7.38 9.81
CA GLY A 113 -5.23 7.54 8.40
C GLY A 113 -4.20 6.98 7.41
N GLN A 114 -2.98 6.67 7.84
CA GLN A 114 -2.01 6.00 6.98
C GLN A 114 -2.36 4.53 6.74
N VAL A 115 -1.97 4.03 5.58
CA VAL A 115 -2.08 2.61 5.24
C VAL A 115 -0.80 1.90 5.68
N LEU A 116 -0.94 0.92 6.54
CA LEU A 116 0.17 0.14 7.10
C LEU A 116 0.28 -1.17 6.31
N TYR A 117 1.31 -1.27 5.46
CA TYR A 117 1.54 -2.41 4.58
C TYR A 117 2.69 -3.29 5.08
N SER A 118 2.44 -4.59 5.26
CA SER A 118 3.49 -5.56 5.57
C SER A 118 4.28 -5.92 4.31
N LYS A 119 5.54 -5.47 4.23
CA LYS A 119 6.46 -5.89 3.16
C LYS A 119 6.97 -7.31 3.34
N LEU A 120 6.94 -7.86 4.58
CA LEU A 120 7.39 -9.20 4.91
C LEU A 120 6.28 -10.21 4.64
N ARG A 121 6.62 -11.28 3.92
CA ARG A 121 5.69 -12.35 3.54
C ARG A 121 4.40 -11.78 2.92
N PRO A 122 4.48 -11.11 1.76
CA PRO A 122 3.34 -10.44 1.15
C PRO A 122 2.12 -11.34 0.95
N TYR A 123 2.34 -12.65 0.77
CA TYR A 123 1.29 -13.67 0.65
C TYR A 123 0.37 -13.77 1.89
N LEU A 124 0.77 -13.22 3.03
CA LEU A 124 -0.10 -13.12 4.22
C LEU A 124 -1.10 -11.97 4.13
N ASN A 125 -0.97 -11.10 3.13
CA ASN A 125 -1.91 -10.05 2.79
C ASN A 125 -2.32 -9.18 4.00
N LYS A 126 -1.34 -8.70 4.76
CA LYS A 126 -1.55 -7.90 5.98
C LYS A 126 -1.45 -6.41 5.65
N VAL A 127 -2.61 -5.76 5.55
CA VAL A 127 -2.74 -4.32 5.24
C VAL A 127 -3.78 -3.70 6.15
N VAL A 128 -3.38 -2.71 6.95
CA VAL A 128 -4.23 -2.05 7.95
C VAL A 128 -4.40 -0.58 7.61
N LEU A 129 -5.56 0.00 7.89
CA LEU A 129 -5.74 1.44 7.94
C LEU A 129 -5.61 1.88 9.42
N ALA A 130 -4.64 2.75 9.71
CA ALA A 130 -4.39 3.22 11.07
C ALA A 130 -5.56 4.07 11.59
N ASP A 131 -6.13 3.69 12.72
CA ASP A 131 -7.23 4.41 13.38
C ASP A 131 -6.76 5.33 14.53
N GLU A 132 -5.49 5.22 14.92
CA GLU A 132 -4.79 6.12 15.83
C GLU A 132 -3.30 6.22 15.46
N ASP A 133 -2.57 7.15 16.07
CA ASP A 133 -1.12 7.29 15.94
C ASP A 133 -0.41 6.16 16.69
N GLY A 134 0.77 5.75 16.19
CA GLY A 134 1.52 4.69 16.84
C GLY A 134 2.86 4.39 16.17
N TYR A 135 3.38 3.23 16.50
CA TYR A 135 4.65 2.73 15.98
C TYR A 135 4.50 1.28 15.53
N CYS A 136 5.20 0.89 14.49
CA CYS A 136 5.16 -0.48 14.00
C CYS A 136 6.55 -1.05 13.79
N THR A 137 6.63 -2.37 13.67
CA THR A 137 7.89 -3.04 13.30
C THR A 137 8.42 -2.51 11.96
N SER A 138 9.72 -2.53 11.76
CA SER A 138 10.36 -2.11 10.50
C SER A 138 9.97 -2.95 9.28
N GLU A 139 9.25 -4.04 9.48
CA GLU A 139 8.68 -4.86 8.41
C GLU A 139 7.30 -4.35 7.91
N ILE A 140 6.72 -3.39 8.60
CA ILE A 140 5.50 -2.68 8.19
C ILE A 140 5.90 -1.29 7.69
N LEU A 141 5.37 -0.92 6.53
CA LEU A 141 5.59 0.39 5.91
C LEU A 141 4.35 1.26 6.10
N PRO A 142 4.45 2.36 6.86
CA PRO A 142 3.44 3.41 6.86
C PRO A 142 3.44 4.13 5.52
N LEU A 143 2.32 4.06 4.80
CA LEU A 143 2.16 4.68 3.49
C LEU A 143 1.22 5.88 3.60
N GLU A 144 1.72 7.05 3.26
CA GLU A 144 0.94 8.26 3.09
C GLU A 144 0.58 8.41 1.62
N PHE A 145 -0.70 8.57 1.31
CA PHE A 145 -1.17 8.74 -0.06
C PHE A 145 -1.52 10.19 -0.35
N GLU A 146 -1.22 10.64 -1.55
CA GLU A 146 -1.60 11.97 -2.01
C GLU A 146 -3.14 12.13 -2.08
N ARG A 147 -3.61 13.40 -2.07
CA ARG A 147 -5.04 13.77 -1.98
C ARG A 147 -5.97 13.13 -3.01
N ASN A 148 -5.43 12.64 -4.11
CA ASN A 148 -6.21 12.03 -5.18
C ASN A 148 -6.49 10.54 -4.97
N ILE A 149 -5.89 9.93 -3.95
CA ILE A 149 -6.11 8.52 -3.59
C ILE A 149 -6.59 8.46 -2.14
N LEU A 150 -7.80 7.94 -1.96
CA LEU A 150 -8.34 7.70 -0.64
C LEU A 150 -7.59 6.54 0.03
N PRO A 151 -7.14 6.67 1.29
CA PRO A 151 -6.41 5.61 1.99
C PRO A 151 -7.18 4.28 2.04
N GLN A 152 -8.50 4.31 2.18
CA GLN A 152 -9.35 3.13 2.13
C GLN A 152 -9.28 2.44 0.76
N TYR A 153 -9.31 3.21 -0.34
CA TYR A 153 -9.16 2.66 -1.69
C TYR A 153 -7.77 2.02 -1.85
N ALA A 154 -6.72 2.73 -1.44
CA ALA A 154 -5.36 2.23 -1.48
C ALA A 154 -5.20 0.93 -0.67
N ARG A 155 -5.80 0.84 0.52
CA ARG A 155 -5.82 -0.38 1.32
C ARG A 155 -6.43 -1.55 0.55
N TYR A 156 -7.61 -1.38 -0.04
CA TYR A 156 -8.26 -2.44 -0.82
C TYR A 156 -7.46 -2.81 -2.07
N PHE A 157 -6.86 -1.82 -2.73
CA PHE A 157 -5.95 -2.09 -3.85
C PHE A 157 -4.76 -2.95 -3.42
N LEU A 158 -4.07 -2.60 -2.34
CA LEU A 158 -2.93 -3.36 -1.81
C LEU A 158 -3.31 -4.77 -1.33
N MET A 159 -4.58 -5.00 -1.01
CA MET A 159 -5.12 -6.32 -0.66
C MET A 159 -5.63 -7.09 -1.89
N SER A 160 -5.70 -6.48 -3.06
CA SER A 160 -6.27 -7.08 -4.26
C SER A 160 -5.44 -8.27 -4.77
N PRO A 161 -6.08 -9.24 -5.44
CA PRO A 161 -5.36 -10.36 -6.06
C PRO A 161 -4.30 -9.91 -7.06
N ALA A 162 -4.52 -8.81 -7.78
CA ALA A 162 -3.56 -8.26 -8.76
C ALA A 162 -2.28 -7.78 -8.06
N PHE A 163 -2.41 -6.94 -7.04
CA PHE A 163 -1.25 -6.48 -6.28
C PHE A 163 -0.55 -7.63 -5.54
N LEU A 164 -1.31 -8.58 -4.98
CA LEU A 164 -0.76 -9.72 -4.27
C LEU A 164 0.07 -10.64 -5.20
N ARG A 165 -0.41 -10.91 -6.43
CA ARG A 165 0.37 -11.63 -7.44
C ARG A 165 1.69 -10.92 -7.75
N TYR A 166 1.64 -9.62 -8.01
CA TYR A 166 2.82 -8.81 -8.26
C TYR A 166 3.80 -8.85 -7.07
N ALA A 167 3.32 -8.56 -5.87
CA ALA A 167 4.14 -8.53 -4.67
C ALA A 167 4.84 -9.87 -4.41
N ASN A 168 4.16 -10.99 -4.62
CA ASN A 168 4.75 -12.33 -4.48
C ASN A 168 5.80 -12.61 -5.57
N LYS A 169 5.53 -12.22 -6.83
CA LYS A 169 6.45 -12.40 -7.96
C LYS A 169 7.76 -11.61 -7.75
N CYS A 170 7.66 -10.38 -7.24
CA CYS A 170 8.80 -9.46 -7.06
C CYS A 170 9.49 -9.59 -5.70
N SER A 171 8.97 -10.43 -4.79
CA SER A 171 9.57 -10.61 -3.48
C SER A 171 10.85 -11.45 -3.53
N TYR A 172 11.83 -11.09 -2.72
CA TYR A 172 13.09 -11.80 -2.58
C TYR A 172 13.23 -12.43 -1.19
N GLY A 173 14.00 -13.52 -1.12
CA GLY A 173 14.23 -14.29 0.09
C GLY A 173 13.39 -15.57 0.16
N VAL A 174 14.01 -16.69 0.55
CA VAL A 174 13.37 -18.02 0.52
C VAL A 174 12.42 -18.23 1.69
N LYS A 175 12.92 -18.06 2.93
CA LYS A 175 12.10 -18.32 4.15
C LYS A 175 11.24 -17.13 4.58
N MET A 176 11.71 -15.93 4.29
CA MET A 176 11.09 -14.67 4.71
C MET A 176 11.08 -13.68 3.54
N PRO A 177 10.29 -13.95 2.48
CA PRO A 177 10.25 -13.10 1.31
C PRO A 177 9.78 -11.69 1.66
N ARG A 178 10.37 -10.70 1.01
CA ARG A 178 10.08 -9.27 1.20
C ARG A 178 9.89 -8.59 -0.14
N LEU A 179 8.88 -7.75 -0.25
CA LEU A 179 8.77 -6.80 -1.35
C LEU A 179 9.70 -5.61 -1.09
N GLY A 180 10.72 -5.48 -1.94
CA GLY A 180 11.70 -4.39 -1.84
C GLY A 180 11.12 -3.02 -2.17
N THR A 181 11.77 -1.95 -1.69
CA THR A 181 11.32 -0.58 -1.91
C THR A 181 11.27 -0.22 -3.40
N ALA A 182 12.27 -0.66 -4.18
CA ALA A 182 12.32 -0.36 -5.61
C ALA A 182 11.15 -1.01 -6.37
N ASP A 183 10.86 -2.28 -6.06
CA ASP A 183 9.77 -3.03 -6.70
C ASP A 183 8.41 -2.55 -6.19
N GLY A 184 8.28 -2.24 -4.89
CA GLY A 184 7.05 -1.65 -4.36
C GLY A 184 6.69 -0.32 -5.03
N LYS A 185 7.67 0.55 -5.30
CA LYS A 185 7.45 1.80 -6.05
C LYS A 185 7.04 1.59 -7.50
N LYS A 186 7.48 0.51 -8.13
CA LYS A 186 7.12 0.15 -9.52
C LYS A 186 5.77 -0.54 -9.65
N ALA A 187 5.16 -0.99 -8.55
CA ALA A 187 3.85 -1.61 -8.60
C ALA A 187 2.85 -0.69 -9.29
N ILE A 188 2.03 -1.26 -10.16
CA ILE A 188 1.08 -0.47 -10.95
C ILE A 188 -0.24 -0.38 -10.20
N ILE A 189 -0.77 0.83 -10.10
CA ILE A 189 -2.09 1.10 -9.52
C ILE A 189 -3.02 1.74 -10.57
N SER A 190 -4.25 1.26 -10.63
CA SER A 190 -5.33 1.91 -11.37
C SER A 190 -6.06 2.88 -10.44
N VAL A 191 -6.16 4.14 -10.85
CA VAL A 191 -6.70 5.22 -10.03
C VAL A 191 -7.96 5.78 -10.68
N PRO A 192 -9.15 5.44 -10.15
CA PRO A 192 -10.40 6.07 -10.54
C PRO A 192 -10.51 7.49 -10.01
N PRO A 193 -11.40 8.33 -10.57
CA PRO A 193 -11.77 9.60 -9.95
C PRO A 193 -12.25 9.40 -8.50
N VAL A 194 -11.99 10.36 -7.61
CA VAL A 194 -12.29 10.26 -6.16
C VAL A 194 -13.75 9.86 -5.87
N LYS A 195 -14.70 10.33 -6.69
CA LYS A 195 -16.11 9.92 -6.57
C LYS A 195 -16.31 8.43 -6.81
N GLU A 196 -15.58 7.88 -7.77
CA GLU A 196 -15.64 6.45 -8.09
C GLU A 196 -14.93 5.62 -7.02
N GLN A 197 -13.78 6.08 -6.51
CA GLN A 197 -13.13 5.43 -5.36
C GLN A 197 -14.10 5.26 -4.19
N LYS A 198 -14.88 6.31 -3.85
CA LYS A 198 -15.90 6.24 -2.79
C LYS A 198 -16.97 5.19 -3.07
N ARG A 199 -17.45 5.09 -4.34
CA ARG A 199 -18.43 4.08 -4.73
C ARG A 199 -17.88 2.66 -4.60
N ILE A 200 -16.64 2.46 -5.04
CA ILE A 200 -15.94 1.17 -4.92
C ILE A 200 -15.77 0.78 -3.44
N ILE A 201 -15.30 1.71 -2.60
CA ILE A 201 -15.17 1.46 -1.15
C ILE A 201 -16.50 1.04 -0.56
N MET A 202 -17.58 1.80 -0.80
CA MET A 202 -18.92 1.48 -0.29
C MET A 202 -19.42 0.11 -0.77
N ALA A 203 -19.18 -0.23 -2.04
CA ALA A 203 -19.58 -1.53 -2.57
C ALA A 203 -18.83 -2.70 -1.91
N ILE A 204 -17.52 -2.53 -1.68
CA ILE A 204 -16.70 -3.54 -1.00
C ILE A 204 -17.15 -3.69 0.46
N GLU A 205 -17.34 -2.59 1.19
CA GLU A 205 -17.77 -2.61 2.59
C GLU A 205 -19.16 -3.24 2.75
N LEU A 206 -20.08 -2.94 1.83
CA LEU A 206 -21.41 -3.57 1.81
C LEU A 206 -21.32 -5.08 1.57
N ALA A 207 -20.49 -5.50 0.61
CA ALA A 207 -20.29 -6.92 0.33
C ALA A 207 -19.71 -7.67 1.54
N PHE A 208 -18.70 -7.10 2.22
CA PHE A 208 -18.14 -7.70 3.43
C PHE A 208 -19.17 -7.76 4.58
N ALA A 209 -19.97 -6.70 4.77
CA ALA A 209 -21.04 -6.71 5.78
C ALA A 209 -22.09 -7.80 5.52
N GLN A 210 -22.47 -8.01 4.25
CA GLN A 210 -23.39 -9.08 3.87
C GLN A 210 -22.79 -10.47 4.13
N LEU A 211 -21.51 -10.67 3.78
CA LEU A 211 -20.80 -11.93 4.03
C LEU A 211 -20.70 -12.23 5.52
N ALA A 212 -20.38 -11.23 6.35
CA ALA A 212 -20.34 -11.37 7.80
C ALA A 212 -21.71 -11.78 8.37
N SER A 213 -22.79 -11.13 7.94
CA SER A 213 -24.15 -11.48 8.35
C SER A 213 -24.55 -12.91 7.96
N ILE A 214 -24.14 -13.36 6.76
CA ILE A 214 -24.37 -14.76 6.34
C ILE A 214 -23.59 -15.73 7.23
N ALA A 215 -22.31 -15.43 7.52
CA ALA A 215 -21.49 -16.28 8.38
C ALA A 215 -22.06 -16.41 9.79
N GLU A 216 -22.55 -15.31 10.38
CA GLU A 216 -23.22 -15.32 11.69
C GLU A 216 -24.50 -16.17 11.70
N ASN A 217 -25.25 -16.20 10.60
CA ASN A 217 -26.49 -16.99 10.50
C ASN A 217 -26.24 -18.49 10.24
N LEU A 218 -25.00 -18.86 9.89
CA LEU A 218 -24.61 -20.26 9.62
C LEU A 218 -23.86 -20.90 10.80
N ALA A 219 -23.46 -20.12 11.80
CA ALA A 219 -22.75 -20.59 13.00
C ALA A 219 -23.72 -20.95 14.12
#